data_62c770c4fc655355618ba5ba878337bb
#
_entry.id   62c770c4fc655355618ba5ba878337bb
#
_cell.length_a   1.000
_cell.length_b   1.000
_cell.length_c   1.000
_cell.angle_alpha   90.00
_cell.angle_beta   90.00
_cell.angle_gamma   90.00
#
_symmetry.space_group_name_H-M   'P 1'
#
loop_
_entity.id
_entity.type
_entity.pdbx_description
1 polymer ?
#
loop_
_entity_poly.entity_id
_entity_poly.type
_entity_poly.pdbx_seq_one_letter_code
_entity_poly.pdbx_strand_id
1 'polypeptide(L)'
;MEALIHSNERLDDLCRKGYRLIQDPKLFCFGIDAVLLSDYAKVKRGERAVDLCTGNGVIPILLEAKNNGEHYSGLELQPQCADLARRSVKYNHLEDKVTIEEGDVCNASEIFGRESVEVVTVNPPYMIGQHGIKNADDAMTIARHEVRCTLDDIVRESAKMLKFNGRFYMVHRPFRLAEIFSTMMKYHIEPKRMRLVHPYADREPNMVLIEGLKGGKSRITIEKPLVVYKEPDVYTDEIYEIYGDKPRNNGK
;
A
#
# COMPACT_ATOMS: atom_id res chain seq x y z
N MET A 1 0.06 -32.54 -1.61
CA MET A 1 -0.29 -31.12 -1.40
C MET A 1 0.97 -30.44 -0.90
N GLU A 2 1.50 -29.51 -1.66
CA GLU A 2 2.64 -28.70 -1.23
C GLU A 2 2.22 -27.86 -0.02
N ALA A 3 3.08 -27.79 1.01
CA ALA A 3 2.76 -27.05 2.23
C ALA A 3 2.70 -25.55 1.87
N LEU A 4 1.58 -24.88 2.21
CA LEU A 4 1.41 -23.45 1.94
C LEU A 4 2.36 -22.57 2.77
N ILE A 5 2.90 -23.07 3.86
CA ILE A 5 3.80 -22.36 4.78
C ILE A 5 5.08 -23.16 4.89
N HIS A 6 6.23 -22.53 4.67
CA HIS A 6 7.55 -23.14 4.79
C HIS A 6 8.11 -22.95 6.20
N SER A 7 9.14 -23.76 6.57
CA SER A 7 9.67 -23.81 7.94
C SER A 7 10.33 -22.50 8.43
N ASN A 8 10.73 -21.61 7.52
CA ASN A 8 11.33 -20.30 7.81
C ASN A 8 10.32 -19.16 7.81
N GLU A 9 9.06 -19.45 7.50
CA GLU A 9 8.00 -18.46 7.38
C GLU A 9 7.14 -18.39 8.63
N ARG A 10 6.47 -17.27 8.82
CA ARG A 10 5.50 -17.05 9.88
C ARG A 10 4.15 -16.66 9.29
N LEU A 11 3.10 -16.88 10.06
CA LEU A 11 1.74 -16.53 9.71
C LEU A 11 1.25 -15.39 10.60
N ASP A 12 1.10 -14.19 10.04
CA ASP A 12 0.67 -13.02 10.77
C ASP A 12 -0.85 -12.80 10.62
N ASP A 13 -1.49 -12.35 11.71
CA ASP A 13 -2.91 -12.03 11.73
C ASP A 13 -3.14 -10.62 11.16
N LEU A 14 -4.02 -10.48 10.19
CA LEU A 14 -4.41 -9.18 9.64
C LEU A 14 -5.52 -8.50 10.45
N CYS A 15 -6.04 -9.13 11.49
CA CYS A 15 -7.10 -8.65 12.38
C CYS A 15 -8.38 -8.23 11.64
N ARG A 16 -8.58 -8.72 10.41
CA ARG A 16 -9.73 -8.46 9.56
C ARG A 16 -10.23 -9.75 8.93
N LYS A 17 -11.53 -10.04 9.03
CA LYS A 17 -12.19 -11.24 8.48
C LYS A 17 -11.50 -12.57 8.85
N GLY A 18 -10.58 -12.59 9.83
CA GLY A 18 -9.76 -13.77 10.17
C GLY A 18 -8.64 -14.05 9.16
N TYR A 19 -8.36 -13.10 8.24
CA TYR A 19 -7.32 -13.27 7.24
C TYR A 19 -5.93 -13.27 7.84
N ARG A 20 -5.06 -14.06 7.24
CA ARG A 20 -3.68 -14.26 7.63
C ARG A 20 -2.74 -13.94 6.46
N LEU A 21 -1.52 -13.57 6.77
CA LEU A 21 -0.47 -13.28 5.78
C LEU A 21 0.77 -14.11 6.06
N ILE A 22 1.26 -14.80 5.02
CA ILE A 22 2.51 -15.54 5.09
C ILE A 22 3.66 -14.55 4.90
N GLN A 23 4.63 -14.55 5.81
CA GLN A 23 5.82 -13.69 5.74
C GLN A 23 7.09 -14.48 5.94
N ASP A 24 8.13 -14.16 5.17
CA ASP A 24 9.49 -14.61 5.41
C ASP A 24 10.27 -13.46 6.08
N PRO A 25 10.79 -13.66 7.33
CA PRO A 25 11.60 -12.65 8.03
C PRO A 25 12.89 -12.23 7.30
N LYS A 26 13.32 -13.00 6.30
CA LYS A 26 14.48 -12.67 5.46
C LYS A 26 14.13 -11.72 4.31
N LEU A 27 12.85 -11.58 4.01
CA LEU A 27 12.33 -10.64 3.00
C LEU A 27 11.70 -9.44 3.68
N PHE A 28 11.22 -8.50 2.87
CA PHE A 28 10.50 -7.34 3.39
C PHE A 28 9.19 -7.79 4.05
N CYS A 29 9.03 -7.46 5.33
CA CYS A 29 7.77 -7.63 6.05
C CYS A 29 6.96 -6.33 6.01
N PHE A 30 5.63 -6.43 5.87
CA PHE A 30 4.78 -5.25 5.83
C PHE A 30 4.82 -4.45 7.15
N GLY A 31 4.66 -3.15 7.03
CA GLY A 31 4.55 -2.22 8.15
C GLY A 31 3.14 -1.63 8.29
N ILE A 32 2.99 -0.73 9.25
CA ILE A 32 1.76 0.01 9.49
C ILE A 32 1.32 0.82 8.26
N ASP A 33 2.25 1.27 7.44
CA ASP A 33 2.02 2.03 6.21
C ASP A 33 1.04 1.31 5.24
N ALA A 34 1.23 0.00 5.03
CA ALA A 34 0.34 -0.81 4.20
C ALA A 34 -1.08 -0.91 4.81
N VAL A 35 -1.18 -1.05 6.13
CA VAL A 35 -2.47 -1.10 6.84
C VAL A 35 -3.20 0.24 6.74
N LEU A 36 -2.48 1.35 6.92
CA LEU A 36 -3.03 2.70 6.80
C LEU A 36 -3.47 3.01 5.37
N LEU A 37 -2.67 2.65 4.36
CA LEU A 37 -3.03 2.84 2.96
C LEU A 37 -4.27 2.04 2.59
N SER A 38 -4.35 0.77 3.03
CA SER A 38 -5.52 -0.08 2.77
C SER A 38 -6.82 0.44 3.41
N ASP A 39 -6.72 1.20 4.51
CA ASP A 39 -7.85 1.83 5.16
C ASP A 39 -8.25 3.15 4.49
N TYR A 40 -7.24 3.92 4.08
CA TYR A 40 -7.42 5.19 3.41
C TYR A 40 -8.02 5.05 2.01
N ALA A 41 -7.61 4.01 1.28
CA ALA A 41 -8.12 3.71 -0.05
C ALA A 41 -9.56 3.16 0.02
N LYS A 42 -10.42 3.65 -0.89
CA LYS A 42 -11.82 3.22 -0.99
C LYS A 42 -12.07 2.57 -2.34
N VAL A 43 -12.59 1.35 -2.31
CA VAL A 43 -12.98 0.58 -3.51
C VAL A 43 -14.47 0.32 -3.41
N LYS A 44 -15.25 0.86 -4.34
CA LYS A 44 -16.71 0.73 -4.34
C LYS A 44 -17.14 -0.61 -4.95
N ARG A 45 -18.38 -0.96 -4.75
CA ARG A 45 -18.97 -2.15 -5.38
C ARG A 45 -18.87 -2.09 -6.90
N GLY A 46 -18.39 -3.16 -7.51
CA GLY A 46 -18.21 -3.27 -8.96
C GLY A 46 -16.93 -2.62 -9.48
N GLU A 47 -16.10 -2.01 -8.62
CA GLU A 47 -14.82 -1.43 -9.00
C GLU A 47 -13.69 -2.46 -8.87
N ARG A 48 -12.68 -2.30 -9.73
CA ARG A 48 -11.45 -3.10 -9.74
C ARG A 48 -10.30 -2.26 -9.22
N ALA A 49 -9.43 -2.86 -8.41
CA ALA A 49 -8.26 -2.20 -7.85
C ALA A 49 -6.98 -2.94 -8.22
N VAL A 50 -5.92 -2.19 -8.49
CA VAL A 50 -4.55 -2.71 -8.66
C VAL A 50 -3.64 -2.08 -7.63
N ASP A 51 -2.88 -2.92 -6.92
CA ASP A 51 -1.82 -2.50 -6.01
C ASP A 51 -0.46 -2.71 -6.68
N LEU A 52 0.29 -1.62 -6.84
CA LEU A 52 1.63 -1.64 -7.43
C LEU A 52 2.68 -1.80 -6.34
N CYS A 53 3.74 -2.57 -6.61
CA CYS A 53 4.78 -2.95 -5.64
C CYS A 53 4.17 -3.67 -4.43
N THR A 54 3.34 -4.68 -4.70
CA THR A 54 2.45 -5.27 -3.68
C THR A 54 3.18 -6.08 -2.60
N GLY A 55 4.46 -6.41 -2.82
CA GLY A 55 5.24 -7.20 -1.88
C GLY A 55 4.61 -8.56 -1.62
N ASN A 56 4.34 -8.86 -0.35
CA ASN A 56 3.69 -10.10 0.09
C ASN A 56 2.15 -10.10 -0.07
N GLY A 57 1.57 -9.12 -0.78
CA GLY A 57 0.15 -9.07 -1.10
C GLY A 57 -0.74 -8.54 0.02
N VAL A 58 -0.19 -7.89 1.04
CA VAL A 58 -0.96 -7.42 2.20
C VAL A 58 -2.04 -6.40 1.82
N ILE A 59 -1.74 -5.45 0.91
CA ILE A 59 -2.68 -4.39 0.54
C ILE A 59 -3.90 -4.95 -0.21
N PRO A 60 -3.79 -5.74 -1.30
CA PRO A 60 -4.97 -6.30 -1.98
C PRO A 60 -5.82 -7.20 -1.07
N ILE A 61 -5.21 -7.98 -0.17
CA ILE A 61 -5.94 -8.79 0.82
C ILE A 61 -6.70 -7.91 1.82
N LEU A 62 -6.07 -6.84 2.34
CA LEU A 62 -6.73 -5.89 3.23
C LEU A 62 -7.80 -5.05 2.53
N LEU A 63 -7.58 -4.69 1.26
CA LEU A 63 -8.61 -4.00 0.46
C LEU A 63 -9.86 -4.87 0.29
N GLU A 64 -9.69 -6.17 0.02
CA GLU A 64 -10.81 -7.11 -0.02
C GLU A 64 -11.51 -7.19 1.34
N ALA A 65 -10.75 -7.25 2.44
CA ALA A 65 -11.31 -7.34 3.78
C ALA A 65 -12.15 -6.10 4.18
N LYS A 66 -11.76 -4.92 3.71
CA LYS A 66 -12.32 -3.62 4.13
C LYS A 66 -13.31 -2.99 3.14
N ASN A 67 -13.37 -3.48 1.90
CA ASN A 67 -14.17 -2.89 0.82
C ASN A 67 -15.08 -3.94 0.15
N ASN A 68 -15.86 -3.51 -0.85
CA ASN A 68 -16.78 -4.37 -1.60
C ASN A 68 -16.51 -4.32 -3.12
N GLY A 69 -15.24 -4.23 -3.51
CA GLY A 69 -14.82 -4.23 -4.91
C GLY A 69 -15.15 -5.53 -5.64
N GLU A 70 -15.11 -5.50 -6.94
CA GLU A 70 -15.30 -6.67 -7.79
C GLU A 70 -14.07 -7.57 -7.75
N HIS A 71 -12.88 -6.98 -7.93
CA HIS A 71 -11.61 -7.69 -7.97
C HIS A 71 -10.44 -6.82 -7.53
N TYR A 72 -9.41 -7.44 -6.95
CA TYR A 72 -8.19 -6.82 -6.47
C TYR A 72 -7.00 -7.53 -7.09
N SER A 73 -6.05 -6.77 -7.64
CA SER A 73 -4.82 -7.34 -8.20
C SER A 73 -3.61 -6.73 -7.54
N GLY A 74 -2.55 -7.51 -7.36
CA GLY A 74 -1.24 -7.04 -6.92
C GLY A 74 -0.20 -7.26 -8.01
N LEU A 75 0.71 -6.30 -8.22
CA LEU A 75 1.86 -6.43 -9.10
C LEU A 75 3.14 -6.41 -8.28
N GLU A 76 3.97 -7.45 -8.43
CA GLU A 76 5.24 -7.57 -7.72
C GLU A 76 6.36 -8.00 -8.66
N LEU A 77 7.51 -7.32 -8.54
CA LEU A 77 8.68 -7.58 -9.37
C LEU A 77 9.48 -8.80 -8.89
N GLN A 78 9.50 -9.04 -7.57
CA GLN A 78 10.31 -10.09 -6.97
C GLN A 78 9.55 -11.41 -6.92
N PRO A 79 10.04 -12.48 -7.62
CA PRO A 79 9.35 -13.76 -7.67
C PRO A 79 9.05 -14.34 -6.29
N GLN A 80 9.98 -14.18 -5.33
CA GLN A 80 9.81 -14.71 -3.97
C GLN A 80 8.68 -14.01 -3.20
N CYS A 81 8.56 -12.69 -3.35
CA CYS A 81 7.48 -11.92 -2.74
C CYS A 81 6.13 -12.23 -3.41
N ALA A 82 6.11 -12.33 -4.75
CA ALA A 82 4.91 -12.72 -5.50
C ALA A 82 4.44 -14.13 -5.11
N ASP A 83 5.35 -15.08 -4.86
CA ASP A 83 5.02 -16.42 -4.37
C ASP A 83 4.38 -16.36 -2.97
N LEU A 84 4.99 -15.62 -2.02
CA LEU A 84 4.38 -15.40 -0.68
C LEU A 84 2.97 -14.82 -0.78
N ALA A 85 2.78 -13.84 -1.67
CA ALA A 85 1.50 -13.20 -1.89
C ALA A 85 0.45 -14.20 -2.44
N ARG A 86 0.80 -14.99 -3.47
CA ARG A 86 -0.09 -16.02 -4.04
C ARG A 86 -0.48 -17.08 -3.03
N ARG A 87 0.47 -17.54 -2.20
CA ARG A 87 0.20 -18.51 -1.12
C ARG A 87 -0.67 -17.89 -0.02
N SER A 88 -0.50 -16.61 0.29
CA SER A 88 -1.36 -15.88 1.23
C SER A 88 -2.79 -15.75 0.70
N VAL A 89 -2.96 -15.44 -0.58
CA VAL A 89 -4.28 -15.42 -1.25
C VAL A 89 -4.95 -16.79 -1.16
N LYS A 90 -4.23 -17.86 -1.49
CA LYS A 90 -4.73 -19.25 -1.41
C LYS A 90 -5.03 -19.68 0.02
N TYR A 91 -4.21 -19.29 1.00
CA TYR A 91 -4.44 -19.60 2.41
C TYR A 91 -5.77 -19.02 2.93
N ASN A 92 -6.14 -17.84 2.43
CA ASN A 92 -7.38 -17.14 2.79
C ASN A 92 -8.58 -17.50 1.88
N HIS A 93 -8.42 -18.41 0.93
CA HIS A 93 -9.46 -18.78 -0.06
C HIS A 93 -9.98 -17.57 -0.86
N LEU A 94 -9.08 -16.73 -1.34
CA LEU A 94 -9.40 -15.49 -2.03
C LEU A 94 -9.08 -15.51 -3.54
N GLU A 95 -8.81 -16.69 -4.13
CA GLU A 95 -8.38 -16.84 -5.52
C GLU A 95 -9.38 -16.24 -6.52
N ASP A 96 -10.68 -16.26 -6.18
CA ASP A 96 -11.74 -15.65 -7.02
C ASP A 96 -11.79 -14.12 -6.90
N LYS A 97 -11.14 -13.52 -5.91
CA LYS A 97 -11.20 -12.09 -5.57
C LYS A 97 -9.88 -11.36 -5.69
N VAL A 98 -8.77 -12.06 -5.49
CA VAL A 98 -7.43 -11.45 -5.46
C VAL A 98 -6.50 -12.23 -6.39
N THR A 99 -5.85 -11.53 -7.31
CA THR A 99 -4.80 -12.10 -8.17
C THR A 99 -3.46 -11.41 -7.94
N ILE A 100 -2.37 -12.14 -8.06
CA ILE A 100 -1.01 -11.61 -7.95
C ILE A 100 -0.26 -11.89 -9.23
N GLU A 101 0.10 -10.81 -9.92
CA GLU A 101 0.92 -10.83 -11.13
C GLU A 101 2.39 -10.55 -10.78
N GLU A 102 3.28 -11.26 -11.45
CA GLU A 102 4.72 -11.03 -11.39
C GLU A 102 5.11 -10.16 -12.59
N GLY A 103 5.69 -8.99 -12.32
CA GLY A 103 6.06 -8.07 -13.39
C GLY A 103 6.63 -6.76 -12.90
N ASP A 104 7.15 -6.00 -13.87
CA ASP A 104 7.70 -4.67 -13.65
C ASP A 104 6.61 -3.61 -13.74
N VAL A 105 6.58 -2.69 -12.76
CA VAL A 105 5.66 -1.54 -12.74
C VAL A 105 5.76 -0.71 -14.02
N CYS A 106 6.93 -0.62 -14.63
CA CYS A 106 7.13 0.08 -15.90
C CYS A 106 6.26 -0.47 -17.05
N ASN A 107 5.75 -1.69 -16.92
CA ASN A 107 4.88 -2.37 -17.89
C ASN A 107 3.45 -2.60 -17.36
N ALA A 108 3.09 -1.98 -16.23
CA ALA A 108 1.82 -2.25 -15.54
C ALA A 108 0.59 -2.03 -16.45
N SER A 109 0.60 -0.98 -17.29
CA SER A 109 -0.50 -0.72 -18.23
C SER A 109 -0.60 -1.71 -19.39
N GLU A 110 0.45 -2.47 -19.67
CA GLU A 110 0.44 -3.58 -20.65
C GLU A 110 -0.14 -4.84 -20.01
N ILE A 111 0.18 -5.08 -18.73
CA ILE A 111 -0.28 -6.24 -17.95
C ILE A 111 -1.78 -6.13 -17.64
N PHE A 112 -2.22 -4.99 -17.09
CA PHE A 112 -3.60 -4.81 -16.62
C PHE A 112 -4.52 -4.13 -17.64
N GLY A 113 -3.97 -3.57 -18.71
CA GLY A 113 -4.71 -2.80 -19.71
C GLY A 113 -4.80 -1.30 -19.38
N ARG A 114 -4.98 -0.50 -20.43
CA ARG A 114 -5.22 0.93 -20.30
C ARG A 114 -6.68 1.19 -19.94
N GLU A 115 -6.92 2.21 -19.10
CA GLU A 115 -8.27 2.61 -18.66
C GLU A 115 -9.13 1.42 -18.20
N SER A 116 -8.50 0.48 -17.49
CA SER A 116 -9.09 -0.82 -17.11
C SER A 116 -9.58 -0.87 -15.68
N VAL A 117 -9.08 0.03 -14.79
CA VAL A 117 -9.35 -0.03 -13.36
C VAL A 117 -9.83 1.31 -12.79
N GLU A 118 -10.59 1.24 -11.72
CA GLU A 118 -11.10 2.42 -11.01
C GLU A 118 -10.17 2.87 -9.89
N VAL A 119 -9.33 1.98 -9.37
CA VAL A 119 -8.45 2.26 -8.22
C VAL A 119 -7.05 1.72 -8.47
N VAL A 120 -6.06 2.54 -8.17
CA VAL A 120 -4.66 2.11 -8.05
C VAL A 120 -4.16 2.50 -6.66
N THR A 121 -3.55 1.56 -5.94
CA THR A 121 -2.82 1.80 -4.69
C THR A 121 -1.33 1.57 -4.92
N VAL A 122 -0.50 2.28 -4.15
CA VAL A 122 0.94 2.03 -4.16
C VAL A 122 1.59 2.39 -2.83
N ASN A 123 2.36 1.46 -2.31
CA ASN A 123 3.30 1.66 -1.20
C ASN A 123 4.71 1.39 -1.75
N PRO A 124 5.33 2.35 -2.45
CA PRO A 124 6.59 2.11 -3.12
C PRO A 124 7.74 1.97 -2.12
N PRO A 125 8.84 1.30 -2.47
CA PRO A 125 10.03 1.32 -1.64
C PRO A 125 10.52 2.76 -1.48
N TYR A 126 10.66 3.21 -0.21
CA TYR A 126 11.16 4.56 0.06
C TYR A 126 12.69 4.59 -0.01
N MET A 127 13.28 5.49 -0.79
CA MET A 127 14.66 5.86 -0.50
C MET A 127 14.70 6.54 0.87
N ILE A 128 15.26 5.85 1.83
CA ILE A 128 15.67 6.46 3.08
C ILE A 128 16.94 7.24 2.71
N GLY A 129 16.86 8.57 2.60
CA GLY A 129 18.03 9.42 2.54
C GLY A 129 19.00 8.99 3.64
N GLN A 130 20.30 9.25 3.50
CA GLN A 130 21.44 8.72 4.29
C GLN A 130 21.30 8.67 5.83
N HIS A 131 20.20 9.13 6.41
CA HIS A 131 19.89 9.15 7.83
C HIS A 131 18.90 8.05 8.24
N GLY A 132 19.30 6.77 8.22
CA GLY A 132 18.43 5.69 8.72
C GLY A 132 18.77 4.30 8.23
N ILE A 133 19.74 4.18 7.35
CA ILE A 133 20.23 2.87 6.88
C ILE A 133 21.07 2.26 7.99
N LYS A 134 20.55 1.22 8.64
CA LYS A 134 21.29 0.52 9.70
C LYS A 134 22.28 -0.52 9.15
N ASN A 135 22.10 -0.99 7.91
CA ASN A 135 22.94 -1.98 7.25
C ASN A 135 23.19 -1.63 5.78
N ALA A 136 24.42 -1.90 5.28
CA ALA A 136 24.80 -1.68 3.88
C ALA A 136 23.98 -2.53 2.89
N ASP A 137 23.49 -3.70 3.32
CA ASP A 137 22.67 -4.61 2.50
C ASP A 137 21.26 -4.05 2.27
N ASP A 138 20.66 -3.38 3.26
CA ASP A 138 19.36 -2.70 3.14
C ASP A 138 19.45 -1.53 2.15
N ALA A 139 20.54 -0.76 2.22
CA ALA A 139 20.81 0.33 1.30
C ALA A 139 20.95 -0.16 -0.15
N MET A 140 21.65 -1.26 -0.36
CA MET A 140 21.86 -1.84 -1.69
C MET A 140 20.57 -2.44 -2.26
N THR A 141 19.75 -3.04 -1.41
CA THR A 141 18.45 -3.60 -1.82
C THR A 141 17.48 -2.50 -2.22
N ILE A 142 17.36 -1.45 -1.39
CA ILE A 142 16.51 -0.28 -1.67
C ILE A 142 16.99 0.45 -2.92
N ALA A 143 18.30 0.69 -3.06
CA ALA A 143 18.88 1.34 -4.23
C ALA A 143 18.65 0.53 -5.52
N ARG A 144 18.70 -0.81 -5.47
CA ARG A 144 18.38 -1.68 -6.62
C ARG A 144 16.91 -1.58 -7.05
N HIS A 145 15.99 -1.34 -6.13
CA HIS A 145 14.56 -1.19 -6.44
C HIS A 145 14.26 0.17 -7.08
N GLU A 146 14.82 1.28 -6.58
CA GLU A 146 14.65 2.60 -7.21
C GLU A 146 15.37 2.75 -8.55
N VAL A 147 16.45 2.01 -8.79
CA VAL A 147 17.11 1.95 -10.11
C VAL A 147 16.18 1.33 -11.15
N ARG A 148 15.18 0.52 -10.74
CA ARG A 148 14.27 -0.17 -11.65
C ARG A 148 12.91 0.52 -11.82
N CYS A 149 12.45 1.34 -10.86
CA CYS A 149 11.14 1.99 -10.94
C CYS A 149 11.17 3.33 -10.17
N THR A 150 11.01 4.42 -10.90
CA THR A 150 10.96 5.77 -10.34
C THR A 150 9.53 6.16 -9.94
N LEU A 151 9.39 7.23 -9.14
CA LEU A 151 8.08 7.83 -8.87
C LEU A 151 7.35 8.25 -10.16
N ASP A 152 8.11 8.74 -11.16
CA ASP A 152 7.58 9.11 -12.47
C ASP A 152 6.98 7.90 -13.20
N ASP A 153 7.64 6.75 -13.18
CA ASP A 153 7.15 5.50 -13.77
C ASP A 153 5.87 5.02 -13.10
N ILE A 154 5.85 5.01 -11.77
CA ILE A 154 4.68 4.60 -10.98
C ILE A 154 3.45 5.45 -11.33
N VAL A 155 3.59 6.77 -11.28
CA VAL A 155 2.47 7.69 -11.53
C VAL A 155 2.04 7.65 -12.98
N ARG A 156 3.00 7.54 -13.92
CA ARG A 156 2.73 7.41 -15.36
C ARG A 156 1.90 6.15 -15.67
N GLU A 157 2.34 4.99 -15.17
CA GLU A 157 1.65 3.73 -15.41
C GLU A 157 0.29 3.70 -14.71
N SER A 158 0.20 4.22 -13.48
CA SER A 158 -1.09 4.40 -12.79
C SER A 158 -2.07 5.24 -13.60
N ALA A 159 -1.60 6.37 -14.16
CA ALA A 159 -2.43 7.25 -14.99
C ALA A 159 -2.93 6.55 -16.26
N LYS A 160 -2.12 5.66 -16.86
CA LYS A 160 -2.54 4.89 -18.05
C LYS A 160 -3.60 3.84 -17.70
N MET A 161 -3.47 3.14 -16.56
CA MET A 161 -4.40 2.10 -16.13
C MET A 161 -5.72 2.65 -15.62
N LEU A 162 -5.70 3.80 -14.95
CA LEU A 162 -6.90 4.40 -14.37
C LEU A 162 -7.89 4.83 -15.44
N LYS A 163 -9.15 4.50 -15.26
CA LYS A 163 -10.28 5.10 -15.98
C LYS A 163 -10.40 6.59 -15.65
N PHE A 164 -11.11 7.34 -16.46
CA PHE A 164 -11.48 8.73 -16.14
C PHE A 164 -12.25 8.76 -14.80
N ASN A 165 -11.91 9.68 -13.91
CA ASN A 165 -12.37 9.72 -12.51
C ASN A 165 -11.91 8.51 -11.66
N GLY A 166 -10.97 7.74 -12.14
CA GLY A 166 -10.30 6.72 -11.31
C GLY A 166 -9.42 7.36 -10.23
N ARG A 167 -9.25 6.66 -9.13
CA ARG A 167 -8.56 7.15 -7.93
C ARG A 167 -7.20 6.48 -7.77
N PHE A 168 -6.22 7.31 -7.48
CA PHE A 168 -4.87 6.93 -7.15
C PHE A 168 -4.64 7.14 -5.67
N TYR A 169 -4.14 6.13 -4.97
CA TYR A 169 -3.79 6.20 -3.55
C TYR A 169 -2.32 5.85 -3.34
N MET A 170 -1.65 6.67 -2.54
CA MET A 170 -0.23 6.47 -2.23
C MET A 170 0.03 6.75 -0.75
N VAL A 171 0.87 5.94 -0.13
CA VAL A 171 1.57 6.30 1.11
C VAL A 171 3.01 6.61 0.78
N HIS A 172 3.56 7.68 1.35
CA HIS A 172 4.95 8.09 1.11
C HIS A 172 5.51 8.94 2.25
N ARG A 173 6.77 9.37 2.11
CA ARG A 173 7.42 10.28 3.05
C ARG A 173 7.03 11.73 2.76
N PRO A 174 6.70 12.58 3.79
CA PRO A 174 6.24 13.95 3.60
C PRO A 174 7.24 14.88 2.89
N PHE A 175 8.54 14.66 3.05
CA PHE A 175 9.56 15.51 2.42
C PHE A 175 9.57 15.45 0.88
N ARG A 176 8.92 14.43 0.28
CA ARG A 176 8.75 14.30 -1.18
C ARG A 176 7.44 14.89 -1.71
N LEU A 177 6.61 15.52 -0.89
CA LEU A 177 5.28 16.01 -1.29
C LEU A 177 5.31 16.88 -2.55
N ALA A 178 6.27 17.81 -2.65
CA ALA A 178 6.38 18.70 -3.81
C ALA A 178 6.63 17.90 -5.11
N GLU A 179 7.52 16.91 -5.06
CA GLU A 179 7.81 16.02 -6.18
C GLU A 179 6.60 15.15 -6.53
N ILE A 180 5.95 14.55 -5.52
CA ILE A 180 4.77 13.71 -5.72
C ILE A 180 3.65 14.48 -6.40
N PHE A 181 3.29 15.66 -5.90
CA PHE A 181 2.22 16.46 -6.49
C PHE A 181 2.57 16.97 -7.89
N SER A 182 3.82 17.40 -8.13
CA SER A 182 4.27 17.79 -9.46
C SER A 182 4.15 16.64 -10.45
N THR A 183 4.58 15.43 -10.05
CA THR A 183 4.51 14.22 -10.88
C THR A 183 3.06 13.79 -11.12
N MET A 184 2.21 13.82 -10.10
CA MET A 184 0.77 13.51 -10.26
C MET A 184 0.10 14.46 -11.26
N MET A 185 0.30 15.77 -11.13
CA MET A 185 -0.26 16.76 -12.04
C MET A 185 0.28 16.62 -13.47
N LYS A 186 1.56 16.28 -13.65
CA LYS A 186 2.16 15.98 -14.96
C LYS A 186 1.39 14.89 -15.72
N TYR A 187 0.85 13.90 -15.02
CA TYR A 187 0.10 12.78 -15.59
C TYR A 187 -1.42 12.91 -15.42
N HIS A 188 -1.93 14.11 -15.18
CA HIS A 188 -3.36 14.43 -15.04
C HIS A 188 -4.05 13.66 -13.89
N ILE A 189 -3.31 13.32 -12.84
CA ILE A 189 -3.86 12.86 -11.57
C ILE A 189 -3.86 14.05 -10.60
N GLU A 190 -5.02 14.66 -10.39
CA GLU A 190 -5.15 15.83 -9.51
C GLU A 190 -5.17 15.38 -8.04
N PRO A 191 -4.27 15.90 -7.15
CA PRO A 191 -4.34 15.65 -5.72
C PRO A 191 -5.66 16.13 -5.13
N LYS A 192 -6.40 15.26 -4.44
CA LYS A 192 -7.75 15.55 -3.93
C LYS A 192 -7.83 15.57 -2.42
N ARG A 193 -7.08 14.69 -1.78
CA ARG A 193 -7.10 14.51 -0.34
C ARG A 193 -5.73 14.09 0.14
N MET A 194 -5.30 14.61 1.27
CA MET A 194 -4.09 14.16 1.95
C MET A 194 -4.28 14.11 3.46
N ARG A 195 -3.55 13.20 4.09
CA ARG A 195 -3.51 13.06 5.54
C ARG A 195 -2.08 12.82 6.00
N LEU A 196 -1.59 13.68 6.91
CA LEU A 196 -0.29 13.48 7.54
C LEU A 196 -0.39 12.47 8.67
N VAL A 197 0.59 11.57 8.78
CA VAL A 197 0.66 10.55 9.82
C VAL A 197 1.83 10.87 10.74
N HIS A 198 1.53 11.06 12.01
CA HIS A 198 2.49 11.39 13.05
C HIS A 198 2.73 10.17 13.96
N PRO A 199 3.98 9.82 14.28
CA PRO A 199 4.24 8.75 15.24
C PRO A 199 3.66 9.09 16.62
N TYR A 200 3.81 10.35 17.07
CA TYR A 200 3.23 10.92 18.29
C TYR A 200 2.68 12.31 17.99
N ALA A 201 1.77 12.82 18.81
CA ALA A 201 1.11 14.11 18.60
C ALA A 201 2.09 15.31 18.59
N ASP A 202 3.20 15.20 19.29
CA ASP A 202 4.27 16.23 19.43
C ASP A 202 5.46 16.01 18.48
N ARG A 203 5.37 15.03 17.58
CA ARG A 203 6.42 14.70 16.61
C ARG A 203 6.02 15.10 15.20
N GLU A 204 7.04 15.40 14.38
CA GLU A 204 6.82 15.65 12.96
C GLU A 204 6.21 14.42 12.26
N PRO A 205 5.41 14.64 11.20
CA PRO A 205 4.86 13.54 10.42
C PRO A 205 5.98 12.76 9.72
N ASN A 206 5.91 11.45 9.77
CA ASN A 206 6.85 10.56 9.12
C ASN A 206 6.28 9.85 7.88
N MET A 207 4.95 9.95 7.68
CA MET A 207 4.25 9.45 6.50
C MET A 207 3.17 10.44 6.05
N VAL A 208 2.78 10.32 4.79
CA VAL A 208 1.61 11.00 4.22
C VAL A 208 0.80 10.01 3.39
N LEU A 209 -0.49 10.04 3.57
CA LEU A 209 -1.48 9.35 2.73
C LEU A 209 -2.03 10.35 1.73
N ILE A 210 -2.06 9.98 0.46
CA ILE A 210 -2.47 10.86 -0.64
C ILE A 210 -3.53 10.16 -1.47
N GLU A 211 -4.57 10.89 -1.84
CA GLU A 211 -5.54 10.49 -2.84
C GLU A 211 -5.51 11.47 -4.01
N GLY A 212 -5.43 10.95 -5.22
CA GLY A 212 -5.54 11.68 -6.46
C GLY A 212 -6.69 11.18 -7.33
N LEU A 213 -7.16 12.03 -8.23
CA LEU A 213 -8.25 11.71 -9.15
C LEU A 213 -7.80 11.97 -10.59
N LYS A 214 -7.86 10.96 -11.46
CA LYS A 214 -7.56 11.13 -12.90
C LYS A 214 -8.58 12.06 -13.55
N GLY A 215 -8.09 13.13 -14.19
CA GLY A 215 -8.94 14.16 -14.81
C GLY A 215 -9.68 15.05 -13.80
N GLY A 216 -9.30 15.03 -12.52
CA GLY A 216 -9.91 15.85 -11.48
C GLY A 216 -9.66 17.34 -11.68
N LYS A 217 -10.55 18.17 -11.12
CA LYS A 217 -10.36 19.62 -11.06
C LYS A 217 -9.58 20.01 -9.82
N SER A 218 -8.84 21.12 -9.87
CA SER A 218 -8.04 21.65 -8.75
C SER A 218 -8.87 21.82 -7.49
N ARG A 219 -8.45 21.22 -6.43
CA ARG A 219 -8.84 21.39 -5.02
C ARG A 219 -8.33 20.22 -4.21
N ILE A 220 -7.52 20.48 -3.22
CA ILE A 220 -7.07 19.47 -2.25
C ILE A 220 -7.73 19.71 -0.88
N THR A 221 -8.11 18.65 -0.21
CA THR A 221 -8.55 18.65 1.20
C THR A 221 -7.42 18.09 2.06
N ILE A 222 -7.02 18.84 3.08
CA ILE A 222 -6.07 18.38 4.10
C ILE A 222 -6.88 17.89 5.29
N GLU A 223 -6.78 16.60 5.58
CA GLU A 223 -7.50 15.97 6.68
C GLU A 223 -6.80 16.20 8.04
N LYS A 224 -7.51 15.95 9.12
CA LYS A 224 -6.91 15.96 10.47
C LYS A 224 -5.74 14.97 10.51
N PRO A 225 -4.63 15.33 11.17
CA PRO A 225 -3.51 14.41 11.35
C PRO A 225 -3.93 13.07 11.93
N LEU A 226 -3.30 12.00 11.50
CA LEU A 226 -3.41 10.68 12.11
C LEU A 226 -2.24 10.51 13.08
N VAL A 227 -2.52 10.31 14.34
CA VAL A 227 -1.50 10.03 15.37
C VAL A 227 -1.47 8.53 15.63
N VAL A 228 -0.29 7.92 15.52
CA VAL A 228 -0.14 6.46 15.64
C VAL A 228 -0.17 6.03 17.11
N TYR A 229 0.67 6.64 17.95
CA TYR A 229 0.83 6.24 19.34
C TYR A 229 0.35 7.32 20.30
N LYS A 230 -0.35 6.91 21.36
CA LYS A 230 -0.63 7.74 22.55
C LYS A 230 0.61 7.80 23.45
N GLU A 231 1.21 6.64 23.68
CA GLU A 231 2.37 6.37 24.53
C GLU A 231 3.24 5.28 23.87
N PRO A 232 4.47 5.02 24.31
CA PRO A 232 5.28 3.93 23.79
C PRO A 232 4.50 2.60 23.76
N ASP A 233 4.45 1.96 22.62
CA ASP A 233 3.79 0.68 22.35
C ASP A 233 2.24 0.68 22.55
N VAL A 234 1.62 1.85 22.69
CA VAL A 234 0.16 1.98 22.83
C VAL A 234 -0.40 2.79 21.66
N TYR A 235 -1.16 2.16 20.80
CA TYR A 235 -1.84 2.82 19.69
C TYR A 235 -2.94 3.79 20.17
N THR A 236 -3.26 4.77 19.30
CA THR A 236 -4.48 5.58 19.46
C THR A 236 -5.72 4.74 19.14
N ASP A 237 -6.89 5.18 19.63
CA ASP A 237 -8.14 4.48 19.38
C ASP A 237 -8.43 4.36 17.88
N GLU A 238 -8.11 5.40 17.10
CA GLU A 238 -8.27 5.40 15.65
C GLU A 238 -7.40 4.31 14.97
N ILE A 239 -6.18 4.09 15.45
CA ILE A 239 -5.33 3.01 14.91
C ILE A 239 -5.90 1.63 15.25
N TYR A 240 -6.42 1.43 16.48
CA TYR A 240 -7.10 0.18 16.81
C TYR A 240 -8.33 -0.06 15.92
N GLU A 241 -9.13 0.97 15.64
CA GLU A 241 -10.27 0.87 14.71
C GLU A 241 -9.81 0.49 13.28
N ILE A 242 -8.71 1.10 12.80
CA ILE A 242 -8.12 0.79 11.49
C ILE A 242 -7.67 -0.67 11.42
N TYR A 243 -7.09 -1.21 12.50
CA TYR A 243 -6.72 -2.64 12.58
C TYR A 243 -7.94 -3.56 12.75
N GLY A 244 -9.07 -3.05 13.25
CA GLY A 244 -10.26 -3.85 13.56
C GLY A 244 -10.31 -4.37 14.98
N ASP A 245 -9.38 -3.96 15.78
CA ASP A 245 -9.38 -4.19 17.21
C ASP A 245 -10.29 -3.17 17.93
N LYS A 246 -10.97 -3.64 18.98
CA LYS A 246 -11.60 -2.69 19.91
C LYS A 246 -10.50 -2.02 20.74
N PRO A 247 -10.62 -0.72 21.04
CA PRO A 247 -9.72 -0.07 21.99
C PRO A 247 -9.64 -0.95 23.24
N ARG A 248 -8.44 -1.31 23.66
CA ARG A 248 -8.27 -2.00 24.94
C ARG A 248 -8.73 -1.05 26.02
N ASN A 249 -9.94 -1.25 26.55
CA ASN A 249 -10.36 -0.62 27.78
C ASN A 249 -9.39 -1.11 28.87
N ASN A 250 -8.34 -0.35 29.13
CA ASN A 250 -7.59 -0.48 30.35
C ASN A 250 -8.56 -0.09 31.47
N GLY A 251 -9.29 -1.10 31.95
CA GLY A 251 -10.19 -0.93 33.10
C GLY A 251 -9.42 -0.28 34.24
N LYS A 252 -9.96 0.83 34.74
CA LYS A 252 -9.64 1.37 36.04
C LYS A 252 -10.03 0.37 37.10
#